data_1475c7809e2818cee6a65ab3249187d6
#
_entry.id   1475c7809e2818cee6a65ab3249187d6
#
_cell.length_a   1.000
_cell.length_b   1.000
_cell.length_c   1.000
_cell.angle_alpha   90.00
_cell.angle_beta   90.00
_cell.angle_gamma   90.00
#
_symmetry.space_group_name_H-M   'P 1'
#
loop_
_entity.id
_entity.type
_entity.pdbx_description
1 polymer ?
#
loop_
_entity_poly.entity_id
_entity_poly.type
_entity_poly.pdbx_seq_one_letter_code
_entity_poly.pdbx_strand_id
1 'polypeptide(L)'
;MVAITKKGSVELAAVSSPEVQNECCQYVLPRKNRRCKMLVKQGNRFCGEHAIHDRENTTRIPCPNDGKHTILRAELESHLKKCNSRIIEAEYIKIDANSVRGETKFDAKIDRRASEEEICEVVHKIWECYENEVKERLVVEQRTNRLVEQNLADNADLCSGKKKQLVQISSILGHIEAAGLLPSSSSSCMFELGAGKGQLAYWIGKAAPNGQYILMDRSGSRNKWDKAALRERPELCLKRYRCSIEHMDLSKIDELKNSTEILAVCKHFCGSATDAGIRSLRNSGLQFNAALLIPCCHHKSRFAEYGGHEFLQKWEMDDEASFSALRYVASFATNGAAETTEQTGWKSIHSPLELGRRAKAILEIGRAEWLERVGFETRVIQYVPPEVSPENLLILATKKD
;
A
#
# COMPACT_ATOMS: atom_id res chain seq x y z
N MET A 1 -29.21 73.06 36.34
CA MET A 1 -29.28 71.84 37.16
C MET A 1 -29.77 70.72 36.29
N VAL A 2 -28.89 69.79 35.95
CA VAL A 2 -29.09 68.70 34.95
C VAL A 2 -29.44 67.45 35.73
N ALA A 3 -30.57 66.83 35.42
CA ALA A 3 -30.97 65.52 35.91
C ALA A 3 -30.55 64.43 34.92
N ILE A 4 -29.75 63.50 35.36
CA ILE A 4 -29.27 62.35 34.59
C ILE A 4 -30.27 61.20 34.80
N THR A 5 -30.90 60.72 33.71
CA THR A 5 -31.76 59.56 33.73
C THR A 5 -30.93 58.33 33.35
N LYS A 6 -31.00 57.28 34.13
CA LYS A 6 -30.37 55.95 33.95
C LYS A 6 -30.99 55.22 32.77
N LYS A 7 -30.16 54.74 31.86
CA LYS A 7 -30.53 53.77 30.83
C LYS A 7 -30.65 52.38 31.45
N GLY A 8 -31.79 51.72 31.24
CA GLY A 8 -32.00 50.32 31.57
C GLY A 8 -31.34 49.43 30.49
N SER A 9 -30.53 48.51 30.93
CA SER A 9 -29.98 47.44 30.11
C SER A 9 -31.04 46.34 29.95
N VAL A 10 -31.41 46.06 28.71
CA VAL A 10 -32.21 44.90 28.34
C VAL A 10 -31.24 43.72 28.20
N GLU A 11 -31.30 42.79 29.13
CA GLU A 11 -30.65 41.49 29.00
C GLU A 11 -31.34 40.70 27.91
N LEU A 12 -30.65 40.47 26.77
CA LEU A 12 -31.01 39.49 25.79
C LEU A 12 -30.67 38.11 26.35
N ALA A 13 -31.68 37.35 26.74
CA ALA A 13 -31.55 35.95 27.08
C ALA A 13 -31.00 35.21 25.86
N ALA A 14 -29.79 34.70 25.96
CA ALA A 14 -29.20 33.80 25.00
C ALA A 14 -30.03 32.49 24.97
N VAL A 15 -30.79 32.29 23.93
CA VAL A 15 -31.40 30.99 23.62
C VAL A 15 -30.27 30.06 23.27
N SER A 16 -29.86 29.22 24.22
CA SER A 16 -28.94 28.10 23.95
C SER A 16 -29.65 27.14 23.00
N SER A 17 -29.16 27.08 21.77
CA SER A 17 -29.51 25.98 20.86
C SER A 17 -29.15 24.66 21.53
N PRO A 18 -30.01 23.62 21.48
CA PRO A 18 -29.68 22.34 22.07
C PRO A 18 -28.45 21.76 21.34
N GLU A 19 -27.38 21.47 22.09
CA GLU A 19 -26.25 20.71 21.59
C GLU A 19 -26.78 19.38 21.06
N VAL A 20 -26.73 19.22 19.73
CA VAL A 20 -27.05 17.96 19.07
C VAL A 20 -25.95 16.99 19.45
N GLN A 21 -26.18 16.17 20.47
CA GLN A 21 -25.29 15.05 20.79
C GLN A 21 -25.33 14.06 19.62
N ASN A 22 -24.31 14.09 18.77
CA ASN A 22 -24.14 13.09 17.72
C ASN A 22 -23.85 11.73 18.33
N GLU A 23 -24.85 10.87 18.39
CA GLU A 23 -24.70 9.49 18.88
C GLU A 23 -23.89 8.63 17.93
N CYS A 24 -23.11 7.70 18.48
CA CYS A 24 -22.38 6.72 17.71
C CYS A 24 -23.26 5.49 17.41
N CYS A 25 -22.98 4.84 16.29
CA CYS A 25 -23.64 3.60 15.86
C CYS A 25 -23.63 2.53 16.95
N GLN A 26 -24.79 1.92 17.21
CA GLN A 26 -24.97 0.91 18.26
C GLN A 26 -24.47 -0.49 17.86
N TYR A 27 -24.09 -0.71 16.60
CA TYR A 27 -23.60 -2.00 16.14
C TYR A 27 -22.29 -2.39 16.84
N VAL A 28 -22.25 -3.60 17.40
CA VAL A 28 -21.04 -4.17 17.97
C VAL A 28 -20.29 -4.95 16.89
N LEU A 29 -19.05 -4.57 16.64
CA LEU A 29 -18.17 -5.24 15.69
C LEU A 29 -17.74 -6.60 16.27
N PRO A 30 -18.16 -7.76 15.71
CA PRO A 30 -17.96 -9.08 16.34
C PRO A 30 -16.49 -9.43 16.56
N ARG A 31 -15.62 -9.09 15.59
CA ARG A 31 -14.17 -9.39 15.65
C ARG A 31 -13.38 -8.52 16.63
N LYS A 32 -13.92 -7.35 17.02
CA LYS A 32 -13.23 -6.35 17.85
C LYS A 32 -13.88 -6.16 19.20
N ASN A 33 -15.00 -6.83 19.44
CA ASN A 33 -15.83 -6.75 20.65
C ASN A 33 -16.03 -5.32 21.17
N ARG A 34 -16.31 -4.36 20.26
CA ARG A 34 -16.56 -2.95 20.58
C ARG A 34 -17.62 -2.35 19.66
N ARG A 35 -18.28 -1.29 20.12
CA ARG A 35 -19.21 -0.53 19.27
C ARG A 35 -18.53 0.14 18.08
N CYS A 36 -19.27 0.28 17.00
CA CYS A 36 -18.89 1.07 15.84
C CYS A 36 -18.76 2.55 16.25
N LYS A 37 -17.68 3.21 15.79
CA LYS A 37 -17.40 4.63 16.11
C LYS A 37 -17.99 5.63 15.10
N MET A 38 -18.74 5.13 14.10
CA MET A 38 -19.37 6.01 13.12
C MET A 38 -20.54 6.76 13.74
N LEU A 39 -20.57 8.08 13.49
CA LEU A 39 -21.70 8.92 13.90
C LEU A 39 -22.94 8.53 13.10
N VAL A 40 -24.10 8.61 13.75
CA VAL A 40 -25.40 8.36 13.14
C VAL A 40 -26.16 9.66 12.96
N LYS A 41 -27.05 9.70 11.98
CA LYS A 41 -28.01 10.81 11.85
C LYS A 41 -29.01 10.73 13.01
N GLN A 42 -29.48 11.90 13.45
CA GLN A 42 -30.49 12.00 14.50
C GLN A 42 -31.68 11.07 14.21
N GLY A 43 -32.10 10.30 15.21
CA GLY A 43 -33.18 9.33 15.08
C GLY A 43 -32.76 7.94 14.56
N ASN A 44 -31.53 7.74 14.10
CA ASN A 44 -31.04 6.45 13.64
C ASN A 44 -30.23 5.75 14.75
N ARG A 45 -30.44 4.43 14.88
CA ARG A 45 -29.67 3.58 15.82
C ARG A 45 -28.34 3.14 15.22
N PHE A 46 -28.27 3.00 13.90
CA PHE A 46 -27.12 2.47 13.16
C PHE A 46 -26.63 3.44 12.09
N CYS A 47 -25.34 3.42 11.82
CA CYS A 47 -24.77 4.13 10.70
C CYS A 47 -25.18 3.49 9.36
N GLY A 48 -24.92 4.17 8.26
CA GLY A 48 -25.30 3.70 6.92
C GLY A 48 -24.87 2.26 6.63
N GLU A 49 -23.66 1.86 7.03
CA GLU A 49 -23.16 0.50 6.79
C GLU A 49 -23.83 -0.57 7.65
N HIS A 50 -24.23 -0.22 8.87
CA HIS A 50 -24.83 -1.18 9.81
C HIS A 50 -26.35 -1.11 9.87
N ALA A 51 -26.98 -0.23 9.11
CA ALA A 51 -28.45 -0.11 9.04
C ALA A 51 -29.14 -1.41 8.60
N ILE A 52 -28.47 -2.27 7.85
CA ILE A 52 -28.99 -3.60 7.45
C ILE A 52 -29.23 -4.55 8.65
N HIS A 53 -28.61 -4.26 9.79
CA HIS A 53 -28.83 -5.04 11.03
C HIS A 53 -29.98 -4.48 11.87
N ASP A 54 -30.62 -3.41 11.42
CA ASP A 54 -31.82 -2.87 12.03
C ASP A 54 -33.06 -3.62 11.49
N ARG A 55 -33.88 -4.15 12.38
CA ARG A 55 -35.12 -4.86 12.01
C ARG A 55 -36.14 -3.92 11.34
N GLU A 56 -36.05 -2.65 11.65
CA GLU A 56 -36.94 -1.61 11.09
C GLU A 56 -36.41 -1.01 9.79
N ASN A 57 -35.25 -1.46 9.30
CA ASN A 57 -34.67 -0.93 8.08
C ASN A 57 -35.44 -1.40 6.84
N THR A 58 -36.09 -0.47 6.18
CA THR A 58 -36.77 -0.69 4.90
C THR A 58 -36.07 0.04 3.72
N THR A 59 -35.12 0.89 4.00
CA THR A 59 -34.57 1.86 3.06
C THR A 59 -33.21 1.48 2.50
N ARG A 60 -32.36 0.78 3.27
CA ARG A 60 -31.01 0.42 2.85
C ARG A 60 -30.88 -1.08 2.57
N ILE A 61 -30.10 -1.39 1.54
CA ILE A 61 -29.79 -2.75 1.11
C ILE A 61 -28.28 -2.93 0.98
N PRO A 62 -27.76 -4.16 1.11
CA PRO A 62 -26.38 -4.46 0.73
C PRO A 62 -26.15 -4.16 -0.75
N CYS A 63 -24.95 -3.70 -1.10
CA CYS A 63 -24.60 -3.51 -2.50
C CYS A 63 -24.48 -4.87 -3.21
N PRO A 64 -25.13 -5.07 -4.38
CA PRO A 64 -24.98 -6.30 -5.15
C PRO A 64 -23.55 -6.62 -5.57
N ASN A 65 -22.72 -5.60 -5.78
CA ASN A 65 -21.32 -5.78 -6.19
C ASN A 65 -20.37 -6.09 -5.01
N ASP A 66 -20.75 -5.75 -3.78
CA ASP A 66 -19.94 -5.99 -2.58
C ASP A 66 -20.80 -5.79 -1.33
N GLY A 67 -21.19 -6.87 -0.70
CA GLY A 67 -22.00 -6.85 0.51
C GLY A 67 -21.36 -6.18 1.74
N LYS A 68 -20.10 -5.72 1.64
CA LYS A 68 -19.41 -5.00 2.72
C LYS A 68 -19.86 -3.55 2.87
N HIS A 69 -20.62 -3.02 1.94
CA HIS A 69 -21.21 -1.69 2.05
C HIS A 69 -22.68 -1.69 1.67
N THR A 70 -23.41 -0.69 2.12
CA THR A 70 -24.86 -0.57 1.92
C THR A 70 -25.22 0.70 1.18
N ILE A 71 -26.37 0.68 0.52
CA ILE A 71 -26.89 1.79 -0.30
C ILE A 71 -28.36 2.01 0.00
N LEU A 72 -28.87 3.19 -0.31
CA LEU A 72 -30.31 3.40 -0.34
C LEU A 72 -30.93 2.63 -1.52
N ARG A 73 -32.00 1.90 -1.29
CA ARG A 73 -32.70 1.15 -2.35
C ARG A 73 -33.08 2.03 -3.53
N ALA A 74 -33.54 3.25 -3.25
CA ALA A 74 -33.88 4.22 -4.27
C ALA A 74 -32.69 4.72 -5.12
N GLU A 75 -31.45 4.57 -4.61
CA GLU A 75 -30.24 5.02 -5.30
C GLU A 75 -29.49 3.86 -5.99
N LEU A 76 -30.07 2.66 -6.02
CA LEU A 76 -29.40 1.46 -6.51
C LEU A 76 -28.80 1.63 -7.91
N GLU A 77 -29.56 2.07 -8.88
CA GLU A 77 -29.11 2.21 -10.27
C GLU A 77 -27.97 3.23 -10.40
N SER A 78 -28.13 4.39 -9.76
CA SER A 78 -27.11 5.44 -9.80
C SER A 78 -25.83 5.00 -9.09
N HIS A 79 -25.99 4.22 -7.99
CA HIS A 79 -24.88 3.65 -7.27
C HIS A 79 -24.12 2.60 -8.09
N LEU A 80 -24.81 1.66 -8.75
CA LEU A 80 -24.17 0.60 -9.53
C LEU A 80 -23.24 1.17 -10.61
N LYS A 81 -23.62 2.27 -11.25
CA LYS A 81 -22.79 2.98 -12.24
C LYS A 81 -21.50 3.58 -11.64
N LYS A 82 -21.50 3.89 -10.34
CA LYS A 82 -20.41 4.59 -9.63
C LYS A 82 -19.73 3.70 -8.55
N CYS A 83 -20.25 2.52 -8.30
CA CYS A 83 -19.77 1.62 -7.26
C CYS A 83 -18.29 1.32 -7.44
N ASN A 84 -17.54 1.42 -6.33
CA ASN A 84 -16.12 1.09 -6.35
C ASN A 84 -15.86 -0.42 -6.58
N SER A 85 -16.84 -1.26 -6.32
CA SER A 85 -16.77 -2.71 -6.52
C SER A 85 -17.51 -3.18 -7.78
N ARG A 86 -17.86 -2.23 -8.69
CA ARG A 86 -18.45 -2.64 -9.96
C ARG A 86 -17.46 -3.41 -10.81
N ILE A 87 -17.94 -4.41 -11.49
CA ILE A 87 -17.15 -5.11 -12.51
C ILE A 87 -16.84 -4.11 -13.62
N ILE A 88 -15.60 -4.08 -14.05
CA ILE A 88 -15.13 -3.30 -15.19
C ILE A 88 -14.75 -4.31 -16.26
N GLU A 89 -15.39 -4.22 -17.40
CA GLU A 89 -15.00 -4.93 -18.61
C GLU A 89 -14.12 -4.00 -19.43
N ALA A 90 -12.88 -4.40 -19.66
CA ALA A 90 -11.92 -3.63 -20.43
C ALA A 90 -10.86 -4.58 -21.00
N GLU A 91 -10.29 -4.26 -22.15
CA GLU A 91 -9.32 -5.10 -22.86
C GLU A 91 -8.04 -5.38 -22.02
N TYR A 92 -7.69 -4.45 -21.14
CA TYR A 92 -6.54 -4.61 -20.23
C TYR A 92 -6.85 -5.51 -19.02
N ILE A 93 -8.06 -6.07 -18.90
CA ILE A 93 -8.43 -6.99 -17.84
C ILE A 93 -8.45 -8.41 -18.38
N LYS A 94 -7.49 -9.20 -17.93
CA LYS A 94 -7.36 -10.63 -18.23
C LYS A 94 -7.22 -11.39 -16.93
N ILE A 95 -8.24 -12.18 -16.60
CA ILE A 95 -8.29 -12.91 -15.33
C ILE A 95 -7.03 -13.77 -15.17
N ASP A 96 -6.40 -13.67 -13.98
CA ASP A 96 -5.21 -14.42 -13.56
C ASP A 96 -3.98 -14.29 -14.50
N ALA A 97 -3.89 -13.18 -15.25
CA ALA A 97 -2.79 -12.92 -16.17
C ALA A 97 -1.41 -12.98 -15.49
N ASN A 98 -1.33 -12.60 -14.23
CA ASN A 98 -0.09 -12.48 -13.45
C ASN A 98 -0.12 -13.32 -12.16
N SER A 99 -1.06 -14.25 -12.01
CA SER A 99 -1.10 -15.23 -10.92
C SER A 99 -0.42 -16.54 -11.34
N VAL A 100 0.03 -17.31 -10.37
CA VAL A 100 0.50 -18.68 -10.64
C VAL A 100 -0.72 -19.55 -10.96
N ARG A 101 -0.69 -20.24 -12.11
CA ARG A 101 -1.84 -21.05 -12.58
C ARG A 101 -2.09 -22.20 -11.60
N GLY A 102 -3.33 -22.33 -11.16
CA GLY A 102 -3.81 -23.43 -10.30
C GLY A 102 -4.35 -22.96 -8.94
N GLU A 103 -4.00 -21.80 -8.45
CA GLU A 103 -4.51 -21.24 -7.19
C GLU A 103 -5.57 -20.16 -7.44
N THR A 104 -6.73 -20.57 -7.93
CA THR A 104 -7.81 -19.67 -8.38
C THR A 104 -8.72 -19.13 -7.29
N LYS A 105 -8.35 -19.18 -6.01
CA LYS A 105 -9.16 -18.56 -4.96
C LYS A 105 -8.33 -17.59 -4.15
N PHE A 106 -8.31 -16.34 -4.55
CA PHE A 106 -7.85 -15.19 -3.77
C PHE A 106 -8.49 -15.07 -2.38
N ASP A 107 -9.61 -15.76 -2.14
CA ASP A 107 -10.31 -15.90 -0.87
C ASP A 107 -9.93 -17.19 -0.10
N ALA A 108 -9.01 -18.00 -0.59
CA ALA A 108 -8.49 -19.09 0.20
C ALA A 108 -7.89 -18.51 1.47
N LYS A 109 -8.35 -18.99 2.62
CA LYS A 109 -7.85 -18.58 3.94
C LYS A 109 -6.33 -18.52 3.86
N ILE A 110 -5.78 -17.35 4.16
CA ILE A 110 -4.34 -17.19 4.29
C ILE A 110 -3.87 -18.33 5.18
N ASP A 111 -3.04 -19.14 4.59
CA ASP A 111 -2.30 -20.28 5.06
C ASP A 111 -2.29 -20.52 6.58
N ARG A 112 -2.17 -21.75 6.94
CA ARG A 112 -2.00 -22.23 8.29
C ARG A 112 -1.04 -21.32 9.09
N ARG A 113 -1.28 -21.12 10.36
CA ARG A 113 -0.30 -20.50 11.26
C ARG A 113 0.85 -21.47 11.48
N ALA A 114 2.07 -20.96 11.40
CA ALA A 114 3.25 -21.74 11.78
C ALA A 114 3.17 -22.17 13.25
N SER A 115 3.62 -23.39 13.55
CA SER A 115 3.78 -23.87 14.91
C SER A 115 4.98 -23.22 15.59
N GLU A 116 5.09 -23.34 16.92
CA GLU A 116 6.26 -22.80 17.64
C GLU A 116 7.55 -23.55 17.25
N GLU A 117 7.49 -24.86 16.98
CA GLU A 117 8.60 -25.65 16.49
C GLU A 117 9.10 -25.15 15.14
N GLU A 118 8.20 -24.93 14.17
CA GLU A 118 8.52 -24.39 12.85
C GLU A 118 9.14 -23.00 12.94
N ILE A 119 8.65 -22.16 13.87
CA ILE A 119 9.22 -20.84 14.11
C ILE A 119 10.64 -20.97 14.67
N CYS A 120 10.90 -21.87 15.63
CA CYS A 120 12.22 -22.10 16.19
C CYS A 120 13.23 -22.52 15.13
N GLU A 121 12.86 -23.47 14.26
CA GLU A 121 13.73 -23.93 13.17
C GLU A 121 14.05 -22.80 12.18
N VAL A 122 13.04 -22.06 11.76
CA VAL A 122 13.23 -20.99 10.78
C VAL A 122 13.99 -19.80 11.36
N VAL A 123 13.85 -19.49 12.66
CA VAL A 123 14.63 -18.41 13.30
C VAL A 123 16.13 -18.66 13.19
N HIS A 124 16.59 -19.90 13.35
CA HIS A 124 18.00 -20.25 13.18
C HIS A 124 18.46 -20.04 11.73
N LYS A 125 17.68 -20.54 10.77
CA LYS A 125 17.96 -20.37 9.34
C LYS A 125 17.94 -18.88 8.91
N ILE A 126 17.03 -18.07 9.46
CA ILE A 126 16.99 -16.60 9.23
C ILE A 126 18.32 -15.97 9.67
N TRP A 127 18.80 -16.34 10.85
CA TRP A 127 20.04 -15.79 11.37
C TRP A 127 21.23 -16.14 10.49
N GLU A 128 21.39 -17.41 10.16
CA GLU A 128 22.48 -17.89 9.31
C GLU A 128 22.44 -17.30 7.90
N CYS A 129 21.28 -17.33 7.26
CA CYS A 129 21.09 -16.75 5.94
C CYS A 129 21.44 -15.25 5.92
N TYR A 130 20.99 -14.52 6.94
CA TYR A 130 21.26 -13.09 7.00
C TYR A 130 22.74 -12.78 7.18
N GLU A 131 23.43 -13.41 8.15
CA GLU A 131 24.84 -13.12 8.42
C GLU A 131 25.77 -13.58 7.29
N ASN A 132 25.46 -14.68 6.61
CA ASN A 132 26.34 -15.27 5.60
C ASN A 132 26.11 -14.76 4.18
N GLU A 133 24.91 -14.24 3.85
CA GLU A 133 24.62 -13.84 2.48
C GLU A 133 23.90 -12.50 2.36
N VAL A 134 22.91 -12.20 3.21
CA VAL A 134 22.03 -11.05 3.01
C VAL A 134 22.67 -9.75 3.46
N LYS A 135 23.37 -9.74 4.57
CA LYS A 135 23.89 -8.55 5.25
C LYS A 135 24.77 -7.69 4.36
N GLU A 136 25.67 -8.30 3.58
CA GLU A 136 26.59 -7.59 2.70
C GLU A 136 25.94 -7.13 1.39
N ARG A 137 24.77 -7.68 1.06
CA ARG A 137 23.97 -7.28 -0.12
C ARG A 137 23.03 -6.12 0.19
N LEU A 138 22.84 -5.76 1.46
CA LEU A 138 22.03 -4.63 1.86
C LEU A 138 22.83 -3.35 1.84
N VAL A 139 22.36 -2.38 1.07
CA VAL A 139 22.94 -1.05 1.01
C VAL A 139 22.14 -0.11 1.91
N VAL A 140 22.82 0.62 2.80
CA VAL A 140 22.18 1.70 3.56
C VAL A 140 22.46 3.00 2.83
N GLU A 141 21.48 3.53 2.13
CA GLU A 141 21.62 4.74 1.33
C GLU A 141 20.34 5.58 1.41
N GLN A 142 20.45 6.74 2.03
CA GLN A 142 19.37 7.70 2.13
C GLN A 142 19.61 8.83 1.13
N ARG A 143 18.63 9.08 0.31
CA ARG A 143 18.62 10.18 -0.65
C ARG A 143 17.48 11.13 -0.34
N THR A 144 17.56 12.34 -0.85
CA THR A 144 16.51 13.34 -0.71
C THR A 144 16.26 14.03 -2.06
N ASN A 145 15.06 14.55 -2.22
CA ASN A 145 14.72 15.36 -3.38
C ASN A 145 14.37 16.78 -2.93
N ARG A 146 14.98 17.77 -3.59
CA ARG A 146 14.89 19.20 -3.23
C ARG A 146 13.45 19.73 -3.18
N LEU A 147 12.59 19.32 -4.10
CA LEU A 147 11.19 19.80 -4.14
C LEU A 147 10.39 19.33 -2.92
N VAL A 148 10.61 18.09 -2.50
CA VAL A 148 9.90 17.53 -1.35
C VAL A 148 10.45 18.09 -0.05
N GLU A 149 11.77 18.25 0.05
CA GLU A 149 12.41 18.86 1.22
C GLU A 149 11.97 20.33 1.41
N GLN A 150 11.88 21.11 0.32
CA GLN A 150 11.35 22.46 0.39
C GLN A 150 9.92 22.47 0.91
N ASN A 151 9.06 21.55 0.43
CA ASN A 151 7.69 21.43 0.92
C ASN A 151 7.62 21.06 2.42
N LEU A 152 8.53 20.20 2.89
CA LEU A 152 8.64 19.86 4.31
C LEU A 152 9.02 21.07 5.16
N ALA A 153 9.95 21.91 4.66
CA ALA A 153 10.38 23.13 5.33
C ALA A 153 9.26 24.19 5.38
N ASP A 154 8.56 24.38 4.26
CA ASP A 154 7.47 25.36 4.14
C ASP A 154 6.24 24.98 4.96
N ASN A 155 6.09 23.71 5.35
CA ASN A 155 4.96 23.16 6.08
C ASN A 155 5.40 22.48 7.38
N ALA A 156 6.12 23.20 8.23
CA ALA A 156 6.70 22.66 9.47
C ALA A 156 5.66 22.19 10.49
N ASP A 157 4.41 22.59 10.38
CA ASP A 157 3.27 22.21 11.23
C ASP A 157 2.59 20.89 10.85
N LEU A 158 3.01 20.24 9.77
CA LEU A 158 2.46 18.95 9.36
C LEU A 158 2.54 17.92 10.49
N CYS A 159 1.47 17.14 10.68
CA CYS A 159 1.49 16.04 11.64
C CYS A 159 2.57 14.99 11.27
N SER A 160 3.10 14.30 12.30
CA SER A 160 4.20 13.33 12.18
C SER A 160 3.98 12.30 11.05
N GLY A 161 2.77 11.76 10.91
CA GLY A 161 2.47 10.78 9.86
C GLY A 161 2.61 11.34 8.44
N LYS A 162 2.21 12.61 8.21
CA LYS A 162 2.40 13.25 6.91
C LYS A 162 3.88 13.56 6.63
N LYS A 163 4.62 14.02 7.65
CA LYS A 163 6.08 14.23 7.53
C LYS A 163 6.78 12.93 7.15
N LYS A 164 6.52 11.83 7.85
CA LYS A 164 7.10 10.52 7.54
C LYS A 164 6.77 10.04 6.11
N GLN A 165 5.56 10.30 5.62
CA GLN A 165 5.21 9.98 4.23
C GLN A 165 5.99 10.80 3.22
N LEU A 166 6.18 12.10 3.47
CA LEU A 166 6.97 12.98 2.58
C LEU A 166 8.45 12.61 2.60
N VAL A 167 9.03 12.29 3.75
CA VAL A 167 10.42 11.81 3.85
C VAL A 167 10.63 10.53 3.01
N GLN A 168 9.68 9.58 3.07
CA GLN A 168 9.74 8.40 2.20
C GLN A 168 9.68 8.77 0.72
N ILE A 169 8.78 9.68 0.33
CA ILE A 169 8.65 10.14 -1.06
C ILE A 169 9.91 10.89 -1.51
N SER A 170 10.47 11.75 -0.65
CA SER A 170 11.72 12.45 -0.91
C SER A 170 12.85 11.48 -1.22
N SER A 171 12.99 10.43 -0.40
CA SER A 171 14.03 9.43 -0.62
C SER A 171 13.80 8.61 -1.89
N ILE A 172 12.58 8.17 -2.15
CA ILE A 172 12.23 7.44 -3.39
C ILE A 172 12.57 8.28 -4.62
N LEU A 173 12.14 9.54 -4.62
CA LEU A 173 12.37 10.46 -5.73
C LEU A 173 13.86 10.76 -5.91
N GLY A 174 14.59 10.90 -4.81
CA GLY A 174 16.05 11.07 -4.83
C GLY A 174 16.80 9.86 -5.44
N HIS A 175 16.32 8.63 -5.18
CA HIS A 175 16.86 7.43 -5.82
C HIS A 175 16.53 7.36 -7.31
N ILE A 176 15.31 7.71 -7.73
CA ILE A 176 14.91 7.77 -9.14
C ILE A 176 15.77 8.80 -9.88
N GLU A 177 15.96 9.99 -9.30
CA GLU A 177 16.75 11.08 -9.87
C GLU A 177 18.22 10.69 -10.01
N ALA A 178 18.81 10.12 -8.96
CA ALA A 178 20.22 9.72 -8.95
C ALA A 178 20.52 8.56 -9.93
N ALA A 179 19.53 7.73 -10.22
CA ALA A 179 19.63 6.67 -11.22
C ALA A 179 19.34 7.14 -12.65
N GLY A 180 19.00 8.44 -12.86
CA GLY A 180 18.65 8.97 -14.18
C GLY A 180 17.32 8.45 -14.74
N LEU A 181 16.40 8.03 -13.87
CA LEU A 181 15.15 7.34 -14.24
C LEU A 181 13.92 8.25 -14.24
N LEU A 182 14.09 9.56 -14.08
CA LEU A 182 12.98 10.50 -14.18
C LEU A 182 12.40 10.53 -15.59
N PRO A 183 11.07 10.43 -15.78
CA PRO A 183 10.44 10.52 -17.10
C PRO A 183 10.68 11.91 -17.71
N SER A 184 11.59 12.02 -18.67
CA SER A 184 12.07 13.29 -19.20
C SER A 184 11.35 13.78 -20.45
N SER A 185 10.57 12.92 -21.11
CA SER A 185 9.90 13.19 -22.38
C SER A 185 8.53 12.52 -22.49
N SER A 186 7.77 12.87 -23.52
CA SER A 186 6.49 12.23 -23.84
C SER A 186 6.62 10.75 -24.27
N SER A 187 7.84 10.26 -24.53
CA SER A 187 8.12 8.85 -24.80
C SER A 187 8.60 8.08 -23.56
N SER A 188 8.82 8.77 -22.43
CA SER A 188 9.16 8.12 -21.16
C SER A 188 7.94 8.06 -20.22
N CYS A 189 7.70 6.87 -19.67
CA CYS A 189 6.53 6.57 -18.85
C CYS A 189 6.91 6.05 -17.47
N MET A 190 6.26 6.59 -16.44
CA MET A 190 6.25 6.00 -15.11
C MET A 190 4.95 5.24 -14.87
N PHE A 191 5.06 3.96 -14.54
CA PHE A 191 3.95 3.09 -14.20
C PHE A 191 3.90 2.81 -12.69
N GLU A 192 2.93 3.38 -11.97
CA GLU A 192 2.77 3.20 -10.52
C GLU A 192 1.82 2.04 -10.21
N LEU A 193 2.40 0.96 -9.65
CA LEU A 193 1.72 -0.23 -9.18
C LEU A 193 1.13 0.02 -7.77
N GLY A 194 -0.18 -0.20 -7.62
CA GLY A 194 -0.84 0.00 -6.33
C GLY A 194 -0.86 1.46 -5.87
N ALA A 195 -1.12 2.38 -6.78
CA ALA A 195 -0.96 3.82 -6.57
C ALA A 195 -1.81 4.43 -5.44
N GLY A 196 -2.81 3.71 -4.91
CA GLY A 196 -3.66 4.21 -3.84
C GLY A 196 -4.22 5.60 -4.14
N LYS A 197 -3.79 6.60 -3.37
CA LYS A 197 -4.17 7.99 -3.61
C LYS A 197 -3.34 8.70 -4.69
N GLY A 198 -2.24 8.10 -5.20
CA GLY A 198 -1.39 8.68 -6.24
C GLY A 198 -0.46 9.79 -5.76
N GLN A 199 -0.07 9.78 -4.49
CA GLN A 199 0.80 10.83 -3.94
C GLN A 199 2.23 10.73 -4.48
N LEU A 200 2.74 9.52 -4.71
CA LEU A 200 4.06 9.34 -5.30
C LEU A 200 4.08 9.88 -6.73
N ALA A 201 3.12 9.48 -7.59
CA ALA A 201 2.99 10.00 -8.94
C ALA A 201 2.84 11.52 -8.99
N TYR A 202 2.12 12.13 -8.04
CA TYR A 202 2.01 13.59 -7.94
C TYR A 202 3.38 14.25 -7.80
N TRP A 203 4.23 13.75 -6.90
CA TRP A 203 5.55 14.33 -6.66
C TRP A 203 6.53 14.06 -7.80
N ILE A 204 6.49 12.86 -8.40
CA ILE A 204 7.33 12.55 -9.57
C ILE A 204 6.89 13.42 -10.75
N GLY A 205 5.58 13.57 -11.01
CA GLY A 205 5.05 14.44 -12.06
C GLY A 205 5.39 15.92 -11.83
N LYS A 206 5.55 16.33 -10.57
CA LYS A 206 6.01 17.69 -10.24
C LYS A 206 7.48 17.90 -10.55
N ALA A 207 8.31 16.86 -10.35
CA ALA A 207 9.74 16.89 -10.66
C ALA A 207 10.02 16.74 -12.17
N ALA A 208 9.21 15.96 -12.88
CA ALA A 208 9.41 15.64 -14.29
C ALA A 208 8.09 15.80 -15.08
N PRO A 209 7.64 17.04 -15.37
CA PRO A 209 6.30 17.30 -15.93
C PRO A 209 6.09 16.84 -17.36
N ASN A 210 7.15 16.53 -18.10
CA ASN A 210 7.11 16.17 -19.52
C ASN A 210 6.88 14.67 -19.76
N GLY A 211 6.94 13.84 -18.70
CA GLY A 211 6.72 12.41 -18.77
C GLY A 211 5.27 12.01 -18.82
N GLN A 212 5.03 10.72 -19.08
CA GLN A 212 3.73 10.09 -18.96
C GLN A 212 3.60 9.36 -17.61
N TYR A 213 2.40 9.39 -17.02
CA TYR A 213 2.13 8.85 -15.69
C TYR A 213 0.93 7.91 -15.73
N ILE A 214 1.18 6.62 -15.60
CA ILE A 214 0.16 5.60 -15.57
C ILE A 214 0.05 5.05 -14.16
N LEU A 215 -1.13 5.18 -13.58
CA LEU A 215 -1.41 4.73 -12.23
C LEU A 215 -2.35 3.54 -12.26
N MET A 216 -2.03 2.50 -11.52
CA MET A 216 -2.88 1.34 -11.35
C MET A 216 -3.26 1.14 -9.89
N ASP A 217 -4.53 0.90 -9.62
CA ASP A 217 -5.01 0.48 -8.30
C ASP A 217 -6.32 -0.29 -8.42
N ARG A 218 -6.48 -1.34 -7.60
CA ARG A 218 -7.72 -2.13 -7.58
C ARG A 218 -8.92 -1.35 -7.08
N SER A 219 -8.70 -0.35 -6.21
CA SER A 219 -9.77 0.40 -5.56
C SER A 219 -10.00 1.77 -6.19
N GLY A 220 -11.27 2.18 -6.23
CA GLY A 220 -11.65 3.54 -6.53
C GLY A 220 -11.55 4.42 -5.27
N SER A 221 -10.51 5.23 -5.11
CA SER A 221 -10.42 6.19 -4.01
C SER A 221 -11.06 7.54 -4.37
N ARG A 222 -11.69 8.22 -3.39
CA ARG A 222 -12.34 9.53 -3.62
C ARG A 222 -11.36 10.69 -3.60
N ASN A 223 -10.43 10.73 -2.68
CA ASN A 223 -9.51 11.85 -2.49
C ASN A 223 -8.15 11.52 -3.08
N LYS A 224 -8.03 11.66 -4.40
CA LYS A 224 -6.81 11.35 -5.12
C LYS A 224 -5.98 12.57 -5.39
N TRP A 225 -4.69 12.41 -5.34
CA TRP A 225 -3.72 13.41 -5.75
C TRP A 225 -3.74 13.66 -7.26
N ASP A 226 -4.27 12.71 -8.05
CA ASP A 226 -4.48 12.85 -9.50
C ASP A 226 -5.20 14.16 -9.82
N LYS A 227 -6.29 14.48 -9.08
CA LYS A 227 -7.04 15.72 -9.27
C LYS A 227 -6.22 16.96 -8.90
N ALA A 228 -5.36 16.87 -7.89
CA ALA A 228 -4.49 17.97 -7.52
C ALA A 228 -3.42 18.17 -8.60
N ALA A 229 -2.78 17.10 -9.08
CA ALA A 229 -1.81 17.14 -10.15
C ALA A 229 -2.36 17.81 -11.42
N LEU A 230 -3.51 17.35 -11.91
CA LEU A 230 -4.16 17.87 -13.12
C LEU A 230 -4.72 19.30 -12.94
N ARG A 231 -5.05 19.73 -11.72
CA ARG A 231 -5.46 21.11 -11.45
C ARG A 231 -4.27 22.07 -11.44
N GLU A 232 -3.13 21.64 -10.88
CA GLU A 232 -1.90 22.42 -10.87
C GLU A 232 -1.22 22.45 -12.24
N ARG A 233 -1.35 21.35 -13.01
CA ARG A 233 -0.76 21.17 -14.34
C ARG A 233 -1.75 20.42 -15.25
N PRO A 234 -2.65 21.13 -15.93
CA PRO A 234 -3.64 20.51 -16.82
C PRO A 234 -3.05 19.74 -18.00
N GLU A 235 -1.82 20.11 -18.41
CA GLU A 235 -1.07 19.48 -19.49
C GLU A 235 -0.40 18.15 -19.10
N LEU A 236 -0.36 17.80 -17.81
CA LEU A 236 0.28 16.58 -17.35
C LEU A 236 -0.41 15.35 -17.91
N CYS A 237 0.35 14.50 -18.62
CA CYS A 237 -0.17 13.25 -19.14
C CYS A 237 -0.28 12.22 -18.01
N LEU A 238 -1.44 12.20 -17.32
CA LEU A 238 -1.71 11.32 -16.19
C LEU A 238 -2.99 10.54 -16.42
N LYS A 239 -2.91 9.20 -16.39
CA LYS A 239 -4.03 8.28 -16.57
C LYS A 239 -4.06 7.23 -15.46
N ARG A 240 -5.25 6.89 -15.02
CA ARG A 240 -5.43 5.86 -13.99
C ARG A 240 -6.28 4.70 -14.51
N TYR A 241 -5.75 3.51 -14.33
CA TYR A 241 -6.41 2.24 -14.58
C TYR A 241 -6.90 1.62 -13.26
N ARG A 242 -8.11 1.11 -13.28
CA ARG A 242 -8.67 0.42 -12.13
C ARG A 242 -8.70 -1.08 -12.41
N CYS A 243 -7.72 -1.77 -11.85
CA CYS A 243 -7.57 -3.22 -11.96
C CYS A 243 -6.76 -3.74 -10.78
N SER A 244 -6.90 -5.01 -10.44
CA SER A 244 -5.93 -5.73 -9.61
C SER A 244 -4.78 -6.17 -10.51
N ILE A 245 -3.54 -6.11 -10.02
CA ILE A 245 -2.36 -6.44 -10.83
C ILE A 245 -2.38 -7.89 -11.31
N GLU A 246 -2.96 -8.77 -10.54
CA GLU A 246 -3.10 -10.19 -10.87
C GLU A 246 -3.90 -10.42 -12.15
N HIS A 247 -4.77 -9.46 -12.49
CA HIS A 247 -5.65 -9.52 -13.67
C HIS A 247 -5.31 -8.48 -14.75
N MET A 248 -4.19 -7.77 -14.62
CA MET A 248 -3.86 -6.69 -15.53
C MET A 248 -2.95 -7.17 -16.68
N ASP A 249 -3.42 -7.05 -17.91
CA ASP A 249 -2.62 -7.26 -19.11
C ASP A 249 -2.00 -5.92 -19.54
N LEU A 250 -0.73 -5.73 -19.20
CA LEU A 250 -0.02 -4.48 -19.51
C LEU A 250 0.19 -4.29 -21.01
N SER A 251 0.18 -5.37 -21.81
CA SER A 251 0.30 -5.29 -23.26
C SER A 251 -0.89 -4.60 -23.94
N LYS A 252 -1.97 -4.33 -23.20
CA LYS A 252 -3.17 -3.63 -23.65
C LYS A 252 -3.22 -2.17 -23.21
N ILE A 253 -2.15 -1.66 -22.63
CA ILE A 253 -2.03 -0.26 -22.20
C ILE A 253 -1.27 0.52 -23.27
N ASP A 254 -1.98 1.34 -24.03
CA ASP A 254 -1.39 2.01 -25.20
C ASP A 254 -0.26 2.95 -24.81
N GLU A 255 -0.37 3.65 -23.69
CA GLU A 255 0.68 4.54 -23.20
C GLU A 255 1.99 3.78 -22.91
N LEU A 256 1.90 2.57 -22.35
CA LEU A 256 3.08 1.72 -22.11
C LEU A 256 3.68 1.19 -23.43
N LYS A 257 2.81 0.76 -24.37
CA LYS A 257 3.29 0.27 -25.69
C LYS A 257 4.03 1.34 -26.49
N ASN A 258 3.58 2.58 -26.37
CA ASN A 258 4.12 3.71 -27.12
C ASN A 258 5.31 4.38 -26.43
N SER A 259 5.69 3.91 -25.25
CA SER A 259 6.84 4.44 -24.51
C SER A 259 8.12 3.66 -24.85
N THR A 260 9.23 4.40 -25.00
CA THR A 260 10.57 3.84 -25.23
C THR A 260 11.31 3.59 -23.93
N GLU A 261 10.93 4.33 -22.88
CA GLU A 261 11.49 4.23 -21.53
C GLU A 261 10.36 4.04 -20.54
N ILE A 262 10.38 2.93 -19.80
CA ILE A 262 9.34 2.61 -18.82
C ILE A 262 9.99 2.32 -17.47
N LEU A 263 9.64 3.14 -16.47
CA LEU A 263 9.95 2.93 -15.06
C LEU A 263 8.71 2.38 -14.33
N ALA A 264 8.78 1.17 -13.79
CA ALA A 264 7.79 0.67 -12.86
C ALA A 264 8.12 1.13 -11.43
N VAL A 265 7.15 1.67 -10.72
CA VAL A 265 7.34 2.07 -9.32
C VAL A 265 6.22 1.53 -8.44
N CYS A 266 6.52 1.21 -7.19
CA CYS A 266 5.49 1.04 -6.18
C CYS A 266 5.97 1.56 -4.82
N LYS A 267 5.02 2.12 -4.07
CA LYS A 267 5.21 2.43 -2.66
C LYS A 267 4.12 1.71 -1.86
N HIS A 268 4.49 0.76 -1.03
CA HIS A 268 3.58 -0.10 -0.28
C HIS A 268 2.72 -1.03 -1.16
N PHE A 269 3.39 -1.93 -1.86
CA PHE A 269 2.72 -2.97 -2.63
C PHE A 269 2.66 -4.26 -1.80
N CYS A 270 1.44 -4.68 -1.41
CA CYS A 270 1.23 -5.59 -0.29
C CYS A 270 1.35 -7.08 -0.66
N GLY A 271 2.25 -7.80 0.02
CA GLY A 271 2.31 -9.26 -0.04
C GLY A 271 2.50 -9.80 -1.46
N SER A 272 1.73 -10.81 -1.84
CA SER A 272 1.80 -11.44 -3.18
C SER A 272 1.50 -10.51 -4.36
N ALA A 273 0.92 -9.33 -4.13
CA ALA A 273 0.76 -8.35 -5.19
C ALA A 273 2.12 -7.87 -5.73
N THR A 274 3.16 -7.81 -4.89
CA THR A 274 4.53 -7.51 -5.32
C THR A 274 5.01 -8.53 -6.33
N ASP A 275 4.82 -9.81 -6.03
CA ASP A 275 5.25 -10.92 -6.88
C ASP A 275 4.45 -10.95 -8.19
N ALA A 276 3.13 -10.71 -8.13
CA ALA A 276 2.29 -10.53 -9.32
C ALA A 276 2.71 -9.31 -10.14
N GLY A 277 3.14 -8.22 -9.49
CA GLY A 277 3.71 -7.05 -10.15
C GLY A 277 4.97 -7.40 -10.95
N ILE A 278 5.93 -8.07 -10.35
CA ILE A 278 7.16 -8.51 -11.03
C ILE A 278 6.81 -9.44 -12.22
N ARG A 279 5.87 -10.39 -12.03
CA ARG A 279 5.38 -11.24 -13.14
C ARG A 279 4.75 -10.43 -14.25
N SER A 280 3.99 -9.37 -13.93
CA SER A 280 3.34 -8.53 -14.94
C SER A 280 4.35 -7.81 -15.84
N LEU A 281 5.47 -7.36 -15.29
CA LEU A 281 6.55 -6.75 -16.07
C LEU A 281 7.10 -7.75 -17.09
N ARG A 282 7.36 -8.99 -16.67
CA ARG A 282 7.84 -10.06 -17.55
C ARG A 282 6.80 -10.48 -18.58
N ASN A 283 5.54 -10.72 -18.15
CA ASN A 283 4.50 -11.30 -18.99
C ASN A 283 3.97 -10.33 -20.06
N SER A 284 4.19 -9.04 -19.89
CA SER A 284 3.69 -8.00 -20.80
C SER A 284 4.36 -8.01 -22.16
N GLY A 285 5.59 -8.53 -22.26
CA GLY A 285 6.44 -8.39 -23.45
C GLY A 285 6.94 -6.97 -23.69
N LEU A 286 6.64 -6.02 -22.79
CA LEU A 286 7.13 -4.65 -22.86
C LEU A 286 8.56 -4.53 -22.31
N GLN A 287 9.30 -3.55 -22.79
CA GLN A 287 10.66 -3.30 -22.36
C GLN A 287 10.65 -2.30 -21.17
N PHE A 288 10.66 -2.83 -19.95
CA PHE A 288 10.88 -2.01 -18.76
C PHE A 288 12.37 -1.73 -18.57
N ASN A 289 12.74 -0.45 -18.50
CA ASN A 289 14.12 -0.02 -18.28
C ASN A 289 14.53 -0.16 -16.82
N ALA A 290 13.57 0.06 -15.91
CA ALA A 290 13.80 -0.06 -14.49
C ALA A 290 12.51 -0.40 -13.71
N ALA A 291 12.72 -0.94 -12.51
CA ALA A 291 11.69 -1.08 -11.50
C ALA A 291 12.21 -0.62 -10.13
N LEU A 292 11.44 0.19 -9.42
CA LEU A 292 11.72 0.63 -8.06
C LEU A 292 10.57 0.17 -7.16
N LEU A 293 10.82 -0.86 -6.37
CA LEU A 293 9.78 -1.57 -5.63
C LEU A 293 10.02 -1.45 -4.12
N ILE A 294 8.97 -1.05 -3.39
CA ILE A 294 8.98 -1.02 -1.93
C ILE A 294 7.88 -1.94 -1.43
N PRO A 295 8.19 -3.24 -1.27
CA PRO A 295 7.25 -4.22 -0.79
C PRO A 295 6.83 -3.96 0.65
N CYS A 296 5.63 -4.40 1.00
CA CYS A 296 5.11 -4.30 2.35
C CYS A 296 4.19 -5.47 2.70
N CYS A 297 3.73 -5.52 3.95
CA CYS A 297 2.79 -6.53 4.41
C CYS A 297 3.24 -7.97 4.08
N HIS A 298 4.49 -8.32 4.35
CA HIS A 298 5.11 -9.62 4.06
C HIS A 298 4.28 -10.81 4.59
N HIS A 299 3.57 -10.63 5.71
CA HIS A 299 2.64 -11.63 6.26
C HIS A 299 1.46 -11.99 5.33
N LYS A 300 1.26 -11.23 4.24
CA LYS A 300 0.26 -11.53 3.20
C LYS A 300 0.84 -12.20 1.97
N SER A 301 2.14 -12.43 1.93
CA SER A 301 2.77 -13.22 0.86
C SER A 301 2.31 -14.67 0.95
N ARG A 302 2.05 -15.29 -0.20
CA ARG A 302 1.68 -16.70 -0.32
C ARG A 302 2.86 -17.46 -0.85
N PHE A 303 3.07 -18.67 -0.36
CA PHE A 303 4.16 -19.51 -0.79
C PHE A 303 4.15 -19.71 -2.31
N ALA A 304 3.09 -20.24 -2.88
CA ALA A 304 2.99 -20.49 -4.33
C ALA A 304 3.13 -19.24 -5.21
N GLU A 305 2.88 -18.04 -4.69
CA GLU A 305 2.99 -16.79 -5.44
C GLU A 305 4.37 -16.11 -5.30
N TYR A 306 5.16 -16.50 -4.33
CA TYR A 306 6.45 -15.88 -4.08
C TYR A 306 7.44 -16.20 -5.21
N GLY A 307 8.19 -15.21 -5.68
CA GLY A 307 9.09 -15.37 -6.83
C GLY A 307 10.52 -15.78 -6.49
N GLY A 308 10.90 -15.64 -5.21
CA GLY A 308 12.27 -15.88 -4.75
C GLY A 308 12.55 -17.30 -4.24
N HIS A 309 11.82 -18.31 -4.73
CA HIS A 309 11.96 -19.71 -4.29
C HIS A 309 13.38 -20.25 -4.36
N GLU A 310 14.08 -20.00 -5.47
CA GLU A 310 15.44 -20.52 -5.65
C GLU A 310 16.42 -19.96 -4.60
N PHE A 311 16.21 -18.73 -4.16
CA PHE A 311 16.98 -18.18 -3.05
C PHE A 311 16.67 -18.89 -1.74
N LEU A 312 15.38 -19.09 -1.42
CA LEU A 312 14.97 -19.77 -0.18
C LEU A 312 15.41 -21.24 -0.16
N GLN A 313 15.46 -21.90 -1.33
CA GLN A 313 15.91 -23.28 -1.46
C GLN A 313 17.35 -23.48 -1.01
N LYS A 314 18.25 -22.53 -1.28
CA LYS A 314 19.64 -22.56 -0.81
C LYS A 314 19.74 -22.63 0.71
N TRP A 315 18.73 -22.11 1.41
CA TRP A 315 18.67 -21.99 2.87
C TRP A 315 17.62 -22.92 3.49
N GLU A 316 17.13 -23.91 2.74
CA GLU A 316 16.13 -24.89 3.17
C GLU A 316 14.87 -24.24 3.80
N MET A 317 14.44 -23.13 3.23
CA MET A 317 13.22 -22.39 3.61
C MET A 317 12.17 -22.39 2.49
N ASP A 318 12.31 -23.26 1.48
CA ASP A 318 11.44 -23.32 0.30
C ASP A 318 10.38 -24.43 0.40
N ASP A 319 9.66 -24.45 1.51
CA ASP A 319 8.46 -25.25 1.71
C ASP A 319 7.37 -24.39 2.39
N GLU A 320 6.11 -24.84 2.35
CA GLU A 320 4.99 -24.04 2.86
C GLU A 320 5.08 -23.76 4.36
N ALA A 321 5.61 -24.71 5.16
CA ALA A 321 5.75 -24.57 6.60
C ALA A 321 6.82 -23.52 6.95
N SER A 322 8.02 -23.68 6.40
CA SER A 322 9.15 -22.76 6.58
C SER A 322 8.81 -21.36 6.06
N PHE A 323 8.18 -21.24 4.90
CA PHE A 323 7.73 -19.95 4.36
C PHE A 323 6.66 -19.30 5.25
N SER A 324 5.73 -20.09 5.79
CA SER A 324 4.71 -19.57 6.72
C SER A 324 5.35 -19.02 8.01
N ALA A 325 6.37 -19.69 8.54
CA ALA A 325 7.14 -19.22 9.68
C ALA A 325 7.95 -17.96 9.33
N LEU A 326 8.66 -17.95 8.19
CA LEU A 326 9.44 -16.80 7.72
C LEU A 326 8.58 -15.52 7.57
N ARG A 327 7.43 -15.61 6.89
CA ARG A 327 6.53 -14.46 6.74
C ARG A 327 5.88 -14.02 8.06
N TYR A 328 5.65 -14.96 9.01
CA TYR A 328 5.18 -14.63 10.34
C TYR A 328 6.24 -13.85 11.12
N VAL A 329 7.49 -14.33 11.13
CA VAL A 329 8.63 -13.63 11.74
C VAL A 329 8.82 -12.24 11.11
N ALA A 330 8.72 -12.11 9.79
CA ALA A 330 8.80 -10.82 9.10
C ALA A 330 7.77 -9.78 9.63
N SER A 331 6.61 -10.24 10.14
CA SER A 331 5.59 -9.36 10.71
C SER A 331 6.03 -8.69 12.03
N PHE A 332 7.02 -9.22 12.72
CA PHE A 332 7.52 -8.64 13.98
C PHE A 332 8.14 -7.25 13.77
N ALA A 333 8.68 -6.98 12.58
CA ALA A 333 9.21 -5.67 12.25
C ALA A 333 8.16 -4.57 12.16
N THR A 334 6.88 -4.92 11.99
CA THR A 334 5.79 -3.96 11.79
C THR A 334 4.80 -3.88 12.94
N ASN A 335 4.50 -5.02 13.55
CA ASN A 335 3.42 -5.11 14.55
C ASN A 335 3.94 -5.13 15.99
N GLY A 336 5.27 -5.18 16.19
CA GLY A 336 5.86 -5.63 17.43
C GLY A 336 5.56 -7.12 17.63
N ALA A 337 6.48 -7.90 18.18
CA ALA A 337 6.07 -9.16 18.77
C ALA A 337 5.13 -8.80 19.92
N ALA A 338 3.97 -9.43 20.02
CA ALA A 338 3.17 -9.31 21.23
C ALA A 338 4.13 -9.53 22.39
N GLU A 339 4.19 -8.58 23.32
CA GLU A 339 4.94 -8.72 24.57
C GLU A 339 4.32 -9.89 25.33
N THR A 340 4.65 -11.11 24.89
CA THR A 340 4.37 -12.30 25.66
C THR A 340 5.40 -12.33 26.75
N THR A 341 4.93 -12.28 27.98
CA THR A 341 5.71 -12.26 29.23
C THR A 341 6.65 -13.46 29.43
N GLU A 342 6.61 -14.45 28.56
CA GLU A 342 7.48 -15.62 28.59
C GLU A 342 8.62 -15.47 27.59
N GLN A 343 9.79 -15.11 28.09
CA GLN A 343 11.07 -15.14 27.37
C GLN A 343 11.65 -16.56 27.35
N THR A 344 11.00 -17.47 26.64
CA THR A 344 11.48 -18.87 26.49
C THR A 344 11.94 -19.12 25.05
N GLY A 345 12.88 -20.03 24.87
CA GLY A 345 13.38 -20.44 23.56
C GLY A 345 14.13 -19.34 22.82
N TRP A 346 13.88 -19.18 21.51
CA TRP A 346 14.55 -18.21 20.63
C TRP A 346 14.37 -16.74 21.07
N LYS A 347 13.29 -16.41 21.79
CA LYS A 347 13.02 -15.05 22.31
C LYS A 347 14.00 -14.61 23.39
N SER A 348 14.67 -15.55 24.05
CA SER A 348 15.74 -15.26 25.03
C SER A 348 17.07 -14.92 24.37
N ILE A 349 17.25 -15.31 23.11
CA ILE A 349 18.51 -15.18 22.37
C ILE A 349 18.46 -13.99 21.38
N HIS A 350 17.31 -13.77 20.74
CA HIS A 350 17.19 -12.81 19.65
C HIS A 350 16.05 -11.80 19.87
N SER A 351 16.30 -10.55 19.54
CA SER A 351 15.24 -9.52 19.48
C SER A 351 14.22 -9.85 18.38
N PRO A 352 12.93 -9.97 18.71
CA PRO A 352 11.89 -10.17 17.70
C PRO A 352 11.89 -9.10 16.59
N LEU A 353 12.15 -7.85 16.95
CA LEU A 353 12.23 -6.74 15.99
C LEU A 353 13.38 -6.95 15.00
N GLU A 354 14.54 -7.38 15.48
CA GLU A 354 15.70 -7.65 14.64
C GLU A 354 15.46 -8.84 13.72
N LEU A 355 14.94 -9.95 14.25
CA LEU A 355 14.54 -11.10 13.44
C LEU A 355 13.53 -10.73 12.36
N GLY A 356 12.55 -9.90 12.70
CA GLY A 356 11.58 -9.41 11.73
C GLY A 356 12.22 -8.62 10.59
N ARG A 357 13.20 -7.76 10.91
CA ARG A 357 13.96 -7.01 9.89
C ARG A 357 14.79 -7.93 9.00
N ARG A 358 15.46 -8.94 9.58
CA ARG A 358 16.25 -9.93 8.85
C ARG A 358 15.37 -10.77 7.93
N ALA A 359 14.24 -11.27 8.42
CA ALA A 359 13.27 -12.02 7.63
C ALA A 359 12.74 -11.22 6.43
N LYS A 360 12.47 -9.92 6.61
CA LYS A 360 12.09 -9.04 5.51
C LYS A 360 13.20 -8.89 4.48
N ALA A 361 14.43 -8.68 4.92
CA ALA A 361 15.59 -8.57 4.05
C ALA A 361 15.79 -9.84 3.20
N ILE A 362 15.66 -11.01 3.81
CA ILE A 362 15.71 -12.31 3.11
C ILE A 362 14.66 -12.38 1.99
N LEU A 363 13.42 -12.01 2.28
CA LEU A 363 12.35 -12.02 1.29
C LEU A 363 12.62 -11.03 0.14
N GLU A 364 13.21 -9.87 0.42
CA GLU A 364 13.51 -8.88 -0.63
C GLU A 364 14.75 -9.26 -1.45
N ILE A 365 15.76 -9.88 -0.85
CA ILE A 365 16.90 -10.42 -1.61
C ILE A 365 16.42 -11.54 -2.54
N GLY A 366 15.55 -12.44 -2.09
CA GLY A 366 14.97 -13.46 -2.97
C GLY A 366 14.21 -12.86 -4.17
N ARG A 367 13.44 -11.77 -3.98
CA ARG A 367 12.80 -11.05 -5.08
C ARG A 367 13.80 -10.36 -5.99
N ALA A 368 14.86 -9.80 -5.44
CA ALA A 368 15.94 -9.19 -6.21
C ALA A 368 16.63 -10.21 -7.10
N GLU A 369 17.00 -11.38 -6.58
CA GLU A 369 17.56 -12.47 -7.41
C GLU A 369 16.61 -12.92 -8.52
N TRP A 370 15.32 -12.96 -8.24
CA TRP A 370 14.35 -13.26 -9.29
C TRP A 370 14.34 -12.21 -10.41
N LEU A 371 14.42 -10.92 -10.06
CA LEU A 371 14.56 -9.85 -11.04
C LEU A 371 15.87 -9.96 -11.83
N GLU A 372 16.96 -10.36 -11.19
CA GLU A 372 18.24 -10.60 -11.86
C GLU A 372 18.16 -11.70 -12.94
N ARG A 373 17.40 -12.77 -12.64
CA ARG A 373 17.16 -13.88 -13.60
C ARG A 373 16.28 -13.47 -14.78
N VAL A 374 15.47 -12.43 -14.61
CA VAL A 374 14.67 -11.90 -15.73
C VAL A 374 15.30 -10.70 -16.43
N GLY A 375 16.60 -10.44 -16.18
CA GLY A 375 17.42 -9.52 -16.97
C GLY A 375 17.67 -8.16 -16.38
N PHE A 376 17.51 -8.00 -15.05
CA PHE A 376 17.85 -6.75 -14.34
C PHE A 376 19.15 -6.90 -13.56
N GLU A 377 19.81 -5.78 -13.31
CA GLU A 377 20.73 -5.61 -12.21
C GLU A 377 19.97 -5.06 -11.01
N THR A 378 20.24 -5.58 -9.81
CA THR A 378 19.47 -5.20 -8.64
C THR A 378 20.32 -4.68 -7.48
N ARG A 379 19.73 -3.79 -6.70
CA ARG A 379 20.25 -3.34 -5.40
C ARG A 379 19.10 -3.34 -4.40
N VAL A 380 19.32 -3.92 -3.23
CA VAL A 380 18.37 -3.83 -2.12
C VAL A 380 18.87 -2.78 -1.14
N ILE A 381 18.10 -1.71 -0.97
CA ILE A 381 18.52 -0.48 -0.32
C ILE A 381 17.63 -0.20 0.89
N GLN A 382 18.23 0.04 2.04
CA GLN A 382 17.53 0.68 3.15
C GLN A 382 17.44 2.18 2.88
N TYR A 383 16.32 2.62 2.30
CA TYR A 383 16.14 3.96 1.75
C TYR A 383 15.71 5.02 2.77
N VAL A 384 15.18 4.62 3.92
CA VAL A 384 14.86 5.49 5.06
C VAL A 384 15.16 4.77 6.38
N PRO A 385 15.38 5.52 7.48
CA PRO A 385 15.53 4.91 8.81
C PRO A 385 14.26 4.16 9.24
N PRO A 386 14.38 3.10 10.06
CA PRO A 386 13.24 2.33 10.56
C PRO A 386 12.21 3.17 11.33
N GLU A 387 12.62 4.28 11.94
CA GLU A 387 11.78 5.20 12.70
C GLU A 387 10.84 6.01 11.78
N VAL A 388 11.24 6.18 10.53
CA VAL A 388 10.41 6.80 9.48
C VAL A 388 9.40 5.78 8.96
N SER A 389 9.85 4.57 8.65
CA SER A 389 8.99 3.49 8.19
C SER A 389 9.59 2.13 8.53
N PRO A 390 8.81 1.19 9.10
CA PRO A 390 9.25 -0.20 9.23
C PRO A 390 9.33 -0.91 7.86
N GLU A 391 8.71 -0.35 6.83
CA GLU A 391 8.81 -0.78 5.42
C GLU A 391 9.85 0.10 4.72
N ASN A 392 11.12 -0.13 5.05
CA ASN A 392 12.24 0.71 4.68
C ASN A 392 13.20 0.09 3.66
N LEU A 393 12.84 -1.05 3.08
CA LEU A 393 13.62 -1.68 2.02
C LEU A 393 13.04 -1.34 0.64
N LEU A 394 13.92 -1.01 -0.26
CA LEU A 394 13.67 -0.66 -1.64
C LEU A 394 14.50 -1.58 -2.53
N ILE A 395 13.86 -2.21 -3.52
CA ILE A 395 14.55 -2.92 -4.59
C ILE A 395 14.62 -1.97 -5.78
N LEU A 396 15.83 -1.55 -6.15
CA LEU A 396 16.10 -0.85 -7.40
C LEU A 396 16.62 -1.87 -8.40
N ALA A 397 15.89 -2.06 -9.48
CA ALA A 397 16.23 -2.95 -10.58
C ALA A 397 16.37 -2.12 -11.86
N THR A 398 17.52 -2.19 -12.52
CA THR A 398 17.78 -1.56 -13.81
C THR A 398 18.09 -2.62 -14.85
N LYS A 399 17.61 -2.44 -16.07
CA LYS A 399 17.86 -3.40 -17.15
C LYS A 399 19.36 -3.55 -17.37
N LYS A 400 19.81 -4.78 -17.56
CA LYS A 400 21.18 -5.07 -17.99
C LYS A 400 21.35 -4.61 -19.44
N ASP A 401 22.49 -4.00 -19.73
CA ASP A 401 22.90 -3.59 -21.07
C ASP A 401 23.08 -4.81 -22.00
#